data_a4699391f95f222998ff443ec1de1e35
#
_entry.id   a4699391f95f222998ff443ec1de1e35
#
_cell.length_a   1.000
_cell.length_b   1.000
_cell.length_c   1.000
_cell.angle_alpha   90.00
_cell.angle_beta   90.00
_cell.angle_gamma   90.00
#
_symmetry.space_group_name_H-M   'P 1'
#
loop_
_entity.id
_entity.type
_entity.pdbx_description
1 polymer ?
#
loop_
_entity_poly.entity_id
_entity_poly.type
_entity_poly.pdbx_seq_one_letter_code
_entity_poly.pdbx_strand_id
1 'polypeptide(L)'
;MKKFKYLKISKTKKLRFIDNYYKKNLYIVFLPGFMSDIDGKKPQAFKKYAIKNKLGFLAIEYSGHGKSTGKFTKGNITGWTNDAKYSIKKIVKKNKFVLVGSSMGAWISLNQFKFFKKQIVGFLGIGSAPEFLENLMWKKFSKKMKSDLIKKGIHNLKHGDYVYPITHQ
;
A
#
# COMPACT_ATOMS: atom_id res chain seq x y z
N MET A 1 -20.89 -15.71 1.14
CA MET A 1 -19.49 -15.41 0.75
C MET A 1 -19.25 -13.91 0.68
N LYS A 2 -18.18 -13.39 1.33
CA LYS A 2 -17.79 -11.97 1.17
C LYS A 2 -17.39 -11.71 -0.29
N LYS A 3 -18.17 -10.92 -1.01
CA LYS A 3 -17.86 -10.54 -2.40
C LYS A 3 -16.74 -9.47 -2.37
N PHE A 4 -15.55 -9.82 -2.86
CA PHE A 4 -14.44 -8.87 -2.96
C PHE A 4 -14.60 -7.99 -4.19
N LYS A 5 -14.25 -6.70 -4.04
CA LYS A 5 -14.21 -5.76 -5.17
C LYS A 5 -12.82 -5.72 -5.77
N TYR A 6 -12.75 -5.68 -7.10
CA TYR A 6 -11.51 -5.61 -7.85
C TYR A 6 -11.54 -4.49 -8.87
N LEU A 7 -10.45 -3.74 -8.93
CA LEU A 7 -10.18 -2.75 -9.96
C LEU A 7 -9.31 -3.41 -11.03
N LYS A 8 -9.86 -3.55 -12.24
CA LYS A 8 -9.12 -4.11 -13.39
C LYS A 8 -8.17 -3.04 -13.95
N ILE A 9 -6.88 -3.35 -14.01
CA ILE A 9 -5.84 -2.50 -14.60
C ILE A 9 -5.53 -2.93 -16.04
N SER A 10 -5.46 -4.25 -16.28
CA SER A 10 -5.23 -4.84 -17.59
C SER A 10 -5.99 -6.17 -17.73
N LYS A 11 -5.77 -6.91 -18.83
CA LYS A 11 -6.35 -8.25 -19.01
C LYS A 11 -5.94 -9.21 -17.88
N THR A 12 -4.72 -9.10 -17.36
CA THR A 12 -4.14 -10.02 -16.35
C THR A 12 -3.97 -9.39 -14.97
N LYS A 13 -4.10 -8.06 -14.84
CA LYS A 13 -3.83 -7.34 -13.58
C LYS A 13 -5.11 -6.75 -12.99
N LYS A 14 -5.43 -7.18 -11.76
CA LYS A 14 -6.52 -6.62 -10.96
C LYS A 14 -6.06 -6.39 -9.52
N LEU A 15 -6.47 -5.27 -8.93
CA LEU A 15 -6.20 -4.92 -7.55
C LEU A 15 -7.46 -5.04 -6.72
N ARG A 16 -7.35 -5.73 -5.58
CA ARG A 16 -8.43 -5.76 -4.61
C ARG A 16 -8.51 -4.44 -3.86
N PHE A 17 -9.73 -3.99 -3.60
CA PHE A 17 -9.97 -2.81 -2.79
C PHE A 17 -11.22 -2.95 -1.92
N ILE A 18 -11.29 -2.11 -0.90
CA ILE A 18 -12.48 -1.85 -0.09
C ILE A 18 -12.81 -0.38 -0.26
N ASP A 19 -14.06 -0.08 -0.59
CA ASP A 19 -14.55 1.29 -0.67
C ASP A 19 -15.83 1.45 0.14
N ASN A 20 -16.10 2.70 0.44
CA ASN A 20 -17.34 3.18 0.98
C ASN A 20 -17.63 4.54 0.35
N TYR A 21 -18.64 4.59 -0.51
CA TYR A 21 -19.00 5.81 -1.22
C TYR A 21 -20.03 6.62 -0.45
N TYR A 22 -19.71 7.86 -0.18
CA TYR A 22 -20.67 8.89 0.23
C TYR A 22 -20.60 10.09 -0.72
N LYS A 23 -21.72 10.79 -0.92
CA LYS A 23 -21.80 11.99 -1.78
C LYS A 23 -20.98 13.19 -1.26
N LYS A 24 -20.25 13.05 -0.14
CA LYS A 24 -19.36 14.10 0.38
C LYS A 24 -18.02 14.10 -0.34
N ASN A 25 -17.47 15.30 -0.52
CA ASN A 25 -16.24 15.54 -1.28
C ASN A 25 -14.95 15.21 -0.53
N LEU A 26 -15.01 14.39 0.52
CA LEU A 26 -13.84 14.01 1.33
C LEU A 26 -13.77 12.50 1.52
N TYR A 27 -12.60 11.95 1.25
CA TYR A 27 -12.28 10.53 1.41
C TYR A 27 -11.18 10.32 2.44
N ILE A 28 -11.18 9.16 3.08
CA ILE A 28 -10.02 8.58 3.74
C ILE A 28 -9.46 7.50 2.82
N VAL A 29 -8.19 7.65 2.43
CA VAL A 29 -7.47 6.67 1.61
C VAL A 29 -6.44 5.98 2.47
N PHE A 30 -6.65 4.68 2.72
CA PHE A 30 -5.75 3.85 3.53
C PHE A 30 -4.81 3.06 2.64
N LEU A 31 -3.51 3.20 2.88
CA LEU A 31 -2.42 2.51 2.19
C LEU A 31 -1.70 1.57 3.18
N PRO A 32 -1.75 0.23 2.95
CA PRO A 32 -1.20 -0.76 3.86
C PRO A 32 0.33 -0.84 3.82
N GLY A 33 0.90 -1.55 4.81
CA GLY A 33 2.33 -1.80 4.91
C GLY A 33 2.82 -2.94 4.01
N PHE A 34 4.12 -3.22 4.13
CA PHE A 34 4.82 -4.30 3.45
C PHE A 34 4.19 -5.66 3.81
N MET A 35 3.89 -6.49 2.81
CA MET A 35 3.22 -7.79 2.93
C MET A 35 1.86 -7.77 3.68
N SER A 36 1.24 -6.60 3.83
CA SER A 36 -0.04 -6.46 4.51
C SER A 36 -1.20 -6.51 3.53
N ASP A 37 -2.36 -6.97 4.04
CA ASP A 37 -3.65 -6.88 3.37
C ASP A 37 -4.51 -5.73 3.92
N ILE A 38 -5.76 -5.67 3.46
CA ILE A 38 -6.74 -4.65 3.89
C ILE A 38 -7.86 -5.24 4.77
N ASP A 39 -7.73 -6.49 5.24
CA ASP A 39 -8.70 -7.13 6.14
C ASP A 39 -8.35 -6.87 7.62
N GLY A 40 -7.14 -6.39 7.93
CA GLY A 40 -6.64 -6.18 9.27
C GLY A 40 -7.39 -5.10 10.08
N LYS A 41 -7.06 -5.00 11.38
CA LYS A 41 -7.73 -4.10 12.33
C LYS A 41 -7.63 -2.62 11.92
N LYS A 42 -6.46 -2.16 11.44
CA LYS A 42 -6.25 -0.74 11.07
C LYS A 42 -7.18 -0.28 9.93
N PRO A 43 -7.20 -0.89 8.74
CA PRO A 43 -8.10 -0.44 7.68
C PRO A 43 -9.58 -0.55 8.07
N GLN A 44 -9.96 -1.57 8.87
CA GLN A 44 -11.33 -1.71 9.33
C GLN A 44 -11.74 -0.60 10.32
N ALA A 45 -10.84 -0.16 11.20
CA ALA A 45 -11.10 0.96 12.11
C ALA A 45 -11.33 2.27 11.32
N PHE A 46 -10.48 2.58 10.33
CA PHE A 46 -10.66 3.76 9.49
C PHE A 46 -11.92 3.68 8.63
N LYS A 47 -12.28 2.50 8.14
CA LYS A 47 -13.55 2.29 7.44
C LYS A 47 -14.74 2.57 8.34
N LYS A 48 -14.76 2.05 9.58
CA LYS A 48 -15.81 2.33 10.58
C LYS A 48 -15.91 3.81 10.86
N TYR A 49 -14.77 4.49 11.07
CA TYR A 49 -14.73 5.93 11.28
C TYR A 49 -15.30 6.70 10.09
N ALA A 50 -14.92 6.35 8.86
CA ALA A 50 -15.44 6.99 7.65
C ALA A 50 -16.96 6.84 7.53
N ILE A 51 -17.50 5.63 7.81
CA ILE A 51 -18.94 5.37 7.80
C ILE A 51 -19.65 6.24 8.83
N LYS A 52 -19.17 6.25 10.09
CA LYS A 52 -19.75 7.05 11.19
C LYS A 52 -19.81 8.54 10.85
N ASN A 53 -18.79 9.07 10.18
CA ASN A 53 -18.68 10.48 9.81
C ASN A 53 -19.18 10.78 8.39
N LYS A 54 -19.83 9.82 7.72
CA LYS A 54 -20.36 9.97 6.35
C LYS A 54 -19.30 10.45 5.34
N LEU A 55 -18.06 9.94 5.47
CA LEU A 55 -16.94 10.18 4.57
C LEU A 55 -16.79 9.03 3.58
N GLY A 56 -16.24 9.30 2.40
CA GLY A 56 -15.76 8.26 1.51
C GLY A 56 -14.58 7.50 2.12
N PHE A 57 -14.43 6.23 1.76
CA PHE A 57 -13.31 5.39 2.19
C PHE A 57 -12.76 4.62 1.01
N LEU A 58 -11.44 4.49 0.94
CA LEU A 58 -10.73 3.61 0.03
C LEU A 58 -9.57 2.95 0.76
N ALA A 59 -9.49 1.63 0.72
CA ALA A 59 -8.28 0.88 1.02
C ALA A 59 -7.96 -0.04 -0.14
N ILE A 60 -6.69 -0.20 -0.49
CA ILE A 60 -6.24 -1.00 -1.63
C ILE A 60 -5.18 -2.01 -1.20
N GLU A 61 -5.15 -3.16 -1.89
CA GLU A 61 -4.01 -4.07 -1.90
C GLU A 61 -3.21 -3.84 -3.17
N TYR A 62 -1.91 -3.59 -3.04
CA TYR A 62 -1.01 -3.43 -4.19
C TYR A 62 -0.84 -4.75 -4.94
N SER A 63 -0.28 -4.72 -6.13
CA SER A 63 0.12 -5.93 -6.86
C SER A 63 0.96 -6.85 -5.98
N GLY A 64 0.64 -8.13 -5.96
CA GLY A 64 1.34 -9.15 -5.16
C GLY A 64 1.03 -9.13 -3.67
N HIS A 65 0.14 -8.24 -3.19
CA HIS A 65 -0.33 -8.19 -1.80
C HIS A 65 -1.72 -8.80 -1.67
N GLY A 66 -1.98 -9.47 -0.55
CA GLY A 66 -3.29 -10.00 -0.20
C GLY A 66 -3.91 -10.84 -1.33
N LYS A 67 -5.04 -10.38 -1.86
CA LYS A 67 -5.78 -11.05 -2.95
C LYS A 67 -5.66 -10.33 -4.30
N SER A 68 -4.81 -9.31 -4.40
CA SER A 68 -4.44 -8.69 -5.67
C SER A 68 -3.59 -9.62 -6.52
N THR A 69 -3.69 -9.49 -7.84
CA THR A 69 -2.85 -10.29 -8.76
C THR A 69 -1.39 -9.85 -8.71
N GLY A 70 -0.51 -10.73 -9.16
CA GLY A 70 0.93 -10.52 -9.22
C GLY A 70 1.68 -11.37 -8.19
N LYS A 71 3.01 -11.37 -8.31
CA LYS A 71 3.91 -11.98 -7.33
C LYS A 71 4.56 -10.89 -6.50
N PHE A 72 4.51 -11.00 -5.18
CA PHE A 72 5.10 -10.04 -4.26
C PHE A 72 6.59 -9.76 -4.59
N THR A 73 7.35 -10.81 -4.86
CA THR A 73 8.78 -10.77 -5.20
C THR A 73 9.10 -10.09 -6.55
N LYS A 74 8.08 -9.72 -7.33
CA LYS A 74 8.21 -8.94 -8.58
C LYS A 74 7.75 -7.49 -8.41
N GLY A 75 7.34 -7.11 -7.19
CA GLY A 75 6.90 -5.75 -6.88
C GLY A 75 8.02 -4.89 -6.31
N ASN A 76 7.88 -3.58 -6.47
CA ASN A 76 8.74 -2.58 -5.88
C ASN A 76 7.94 -1.33 -5.49
N ILE A 77 8.56 -0.40 -4.78
CA ILE A 77 7.91 0.83 -4.31
C ILE A 77 7.32 1.66 -5.46
N THR A 78 8.01 1.75 -6.57
CA THR A 78 7.52 2.49 -7.75
C THR A 78 6.26 1.86 -8.32
N GLY A 79 6.24 0.54 -8.47
CA GLY A 79 5.07 -0.21 -8.94
C GLY A 79 3.87 -0.07 -8.01
N TRP A 80 4.09 -0.21 -6.70
CA TRP A 80 3.03 -0.06 -5.69
C TRP A 80 2.54 1.39 -5.56
N THR A 81 3.43 2.37 -5.74
CA THR A 81 3.05 3.79 -5.84
C THR A 81 2.12 4.03 -7.04
N ASN A 82 2.40 3.41 -8.20
CA ASN A 82 1.55 3.50 -9.38
C ASN A 82 0.20 2.77 -9.19
N ASP A 83 0.18 1.63 -8.49
CA ASP A 83 -1.06 0.94 -8.13
C ASP A 83 -1.98 1.84 -7.26
N ALA A 84 -1.39 2.52 -6.25
CA ALA A 84 -2.09 3.47 -5.42
C ALA A 84 -2.63 4.64 -6.25
N LYS A 85 -1.77 5.26 -7.06
CA LYS A 85 -2.14 6.37 -7.97
C LYS A 85 -3.32 5.99 -8.87
N TYR A 86 -3.26 4.83 -9.52
CA TYR A 86 -4.32 4.37 -10.40
C TYR A 86 -5.64 4.18 -9.66
N SER A 87 -5.59 3.55 -8.49
CA SER A 87 -6.77 3.28 -7.68
C SER A 87 -7.42 4.57 -7.16
N ILE A 88 -6.62 5.51 -6.65
CA ILE A 88 -7.09 6.82 -6.20
C ILE A 88 -7.76 7.57 -7.37
N LYS A 89 -7.09 7.65 -8.51
CA LYS A 89 -7.62 8.33 -9.69
C LYS A 89 -8.96 7.75 -10.13
N LYS A 90 -9.14 6.44 -10.10
CA LYS A 90 -10.36 5.76 -10.56
C LYS A 90 -11.51 5.82 -9.57
N ILE A 91 -11.24 5.74 -8.27
CA ILE A 91 -12.27 5.59 -7.23
C ILE A 91 -12.56 6.93 -6.55
N VAL A 92 -11.53 7.65 -6.10
CA VAL A 92 -11.68 8.96 -5.44
C VAL A 92 -12.00 10.07 -6.45
N LYS A 93 -11.52 9.91 -7.69
CA LYS A 93 -11.73 10.85 -8.81
C LYS A 93 -11.22 12.25 -8.47
N LYS A 94 -12.11 13.27 -8.47
CA LYS A 94 -11.80 14.70 -8.21
C LYS A 94 -11.98 15.11 -6.74
N ASN A 95 -12.43 14.18 -5.86
CA ASN A 95 -12.69 14.50 -4.47
C ASN A 95 -11.38 14.79 -3.71
N LYS A 96 -11.51 15.56 -2.63
CA LYS A 96 -10.44 15.74 -1.64
C LYS A 96 -10.26 14.47 -0.83
N PHE A 97 -9.06 14.24 -0.30
CA PHE A 97 -8.82 13.09 0.56
C PHE A 97 -7.69 13.30 1.56
N VAL A 98 -7.80 12.58 2.66
CA VAL A 98 -6.74 12.39 3.65
C VAL A 98 -6.06 11.05 3.35
N LEU A 99 -4.74 11.05 3.28
CA LEU A 99 -3.94 9.83 3.19
C LEU A 99 -3.68 9.28 4.58
N VAL A 100 -3.89 7.98 4.75
CA VAL A 100 -3.50 7.22 5.94
C VAL A 100 -2.57 6.10 5.50
N GLY A 101 -1.29 6.23 5.82
CA GLY A 101 -0.26 5.26 5.45
C GLY A 101 0.27 4.50 6.65
N SER A 102 0.25 3.17 6.61
CA SER A 102 0.86 2.32 7.63
C SER A 102 2.21 1.78 7.17
N SER A 103 3.30 2.03 7.94
CA SER A 103 4.66 1.56 7.64
C SER A 103 5.08 1.96 6.21
N MET A 104 5.40 0.99 5.31
CA MET A 104 5.65 1.23 3.89
C MET A 104 4.55 2.06 3.21
N GLY A 105 3.28 1.88 3.62
CA GLY A 105 2.15 2.65 3.11
C GLY A 105 2.29 4.16 3.34
N ALA A 106 3.01 4.58 4.38
CA ALA A 106 3.35 5.99 4.59
C ALA A 106 4.31 6.51 3.51
N TRP A 107 5.32 5.73 3.14
CA TRP A 107 6.23 6.08 2.04
C TRP A 107 5.47 6.19 0.70
N ILE A 108 4.62 5.21 0.40
CA ILE A 108 3.77 5.24 -0.80
C ILE A 108 2.83 6.45 -0.76
N SER A 109 2.30 6.83 0.43
CA SER A 109 1.47 8.02 0.62
C SER A 109 2.22 9.31 0.28
N LEU A 110 3.45 9.46 0.77
CA LEU A 110 4.30 10.62 0.46
C LEU A 110 4.54 10.76 -1.05
N ASN A 111 4.73 9.64 -1.75
CA ASN A 111 4.87 9.64 -3.20
C ASN A 111 3.61 10.09 -3.95
N GLN A 112 2.40 9.98 -3.34
CA GLN A 112 1.16 10.45 -3.98
C GLN A 112 1.07 11.98 -4.07
N PHE A 113 1.82 12.73 -3.26
CA PHE A 113 1.85 14.21 -3.35
C PHE A 113 2.31 14.71 -4.72
N LYS A 114 3.17 13.94 -5.41
CA LYS A 114 3.61 14.26 -6.79
C LYS A 114 2.44 14.31 -7.78
N PHE A 115 1.35 13.58 -7.51
CA PHE A 115 0.23 13.40 -8.44
C PHE A 115 -1.05 14.13 -8.00
N PHE A 116 -1.26 14.29 -6.69
CA PHE A 116 -2.53 14.72 -6.12
C PHE A 116 -2.41 15.90 -5.15
N LYS A 117 -1.33 16.72 -5.27
CA LYS A 117 -1.05 17.82 -4.34
C LYS A 117 -2.29 18.71 -4.03
N LYS A 118 -3.11 19.00 -5.04
CA LYS A 118 -4.31 19.84 -4.89
C LYS A 118 -5.50 19.10 -4.23
N GLN A 119 -5.48 17.77 -4.19
CA GLN A 119 -6.58 16.96 -3.65
C GLN A 119 -6.28 16.43 -2.25
N ILE A 120 -4.99 16.27 -1.90
CA ILE A 120 -4.55 15.82 -0.57
C ILE A 120 -4.73 16.98 0.40
N VAL A 121 -5.58 16.79 1.40
CA VAL A 121 -5.87 17.80 2.45
C VAL A 121 -5.31 17.39 3.82
N GLY A 122 -4.71 16.22 3.94
CA GLY A 122 -4.07 15.74 5.15
C GLY A 122 -3.32 14.43 4.94
N PHE A 123 -2.39 14.15 5.84
CA PHE A 123 -1.62 12.90 5.88
C PHE A 123 -1.46 12.43 7.32
N LEU A 124 -1.72 11.15 7.55
CA LEU A 124 -1.48 10.45 8.82
C LEU A 124 -0.58 9.24 8.56
N GLY A 125 0.61 9.26 9.14
CA GLY A 125 1.55 8.13 9.12
C GLY A 125 1.45 7.32 10.41
N ILE A 126 1.31 6.01 10.28
CA ILE A 126 1.25 5.06 11.41
C ILE A 126 2.47 4.16 11.32
N GLY A 127 3.42 4.31 12.27
CA GLY A 127 4.71 3.59 12.23
C GLY A 127 5.41 3.81 10.90
N SER A 128 5.49 5.08 10.48
CA SER A 128 6.00 5.47 9.16
C SER A 128 7.42 4.99 8.94
N ALA A 129 7.66 4.35 7.80
CA ALA A 129 8.97 3.82 7.43
C ALA A 129 9.33 4.23 5.98
N PRO A 130 9.57 5.54 5.71
CA PRO A 130 10.07 5.96 4.42
C PRO A 130 11.49 5.43 4.23
N GLU A 131 11.81 5.02 2.99
CA GLU A 131 13.14 4.52 2.61
C GLU A 131 13.67 3.36 3.47
N PHE A 132 12.76 2.60 4.13
CA PHE A 132 13.14 1.55 5.07
C PHE A 132 13.98 0.44 4.44
N LEU A 133 13.76 0.17 3.15
CA LEU A 133 14.50 -0.87 2.43
C LEU A 133 16.00 -0.54 2.38
N GLU A 134 16.36 0.73 2.19
CA GLU A 134 17.75 1.17 2.21
C GLU A 134 18.24 1.44 3.63
N ASN A 135 17.56 2.32 4.35
CA ASN A 135 18.06 2.85 5.62
C ASN A 135 17.96 1.87 6.78
N LEU A 136 16.90 1.04 6.84
CA LEU A 136 16.68 0.12 7.94
C LEU A 136 17.09 -1.32 7.61
N MET A 137 17.14 -1.69 6.33
CA MET A 137 17.46 -3.06 5.91
C MET A 137 18.82 -3.13 5.23
N TRP A 138 18.98 -2.58 4.02
CA TRP A 138 20.20 -2.74 3.24
C TRP A 138 21.46 -2.29 3.99
N LYS A 139 21.45 -1.11 4.65
CA LYS A 139 22.60 -0.63 5.42
C LYS A 139 22.99 -1.56 6.57
N LYS A 140 22.01 -2.25 7.16
CA LYS A 140 22.21 -3.17 8.29
C LYS A 140 22.49 -4.62 7.87
N PHE A 141 22.34 -4.97 6.61
CA PHE A 141 22.60 -6.33 6.13
C PHE A 141 24.10 -6.67 6.21
N SER A 142 24.39 -7.90 6.67
CA SER A 142 25.74 -8.44 6.65
C SER A 142 26.28 -8.56 5.22
N LYS A 143 27.59 -8.66 5.06
CA LYS A 143 28.23 -8.90 3.76
C LYS A 143 27.67 -10.15 3.06
N LYS A 144 27.41 -11.21 3.82
CA LYS A 144 26.78 -12.45 3.31
C LYS A 144 25.37 -12.22 2.79
N MET A 145 24.51 -11.51 3.53
CA MET A 145 23.15 -11.19 3.11
C MET A 145 23.13 -10.34 1.83
N LYS A 146 24.01 -9.33 1.74
CA LYS A 146 24.17 -8.51 0.54
C LYS A 146 24.64 -9.34 -0.65
N SER A 147 25.61 -10.23 -0.44
CA SER A 147 26.08 -11.14 -1.50
C SER A 147 24.98 -12.10 -1.97
N ASP A 148 24.20 -12.66 -1.06
CA ASP A 148 23.08 -13.54 -1.42
C ASP A 148 22.04 -12.79 -2.26
N LEU A 149 21.68 -11.56 -1.87
CA LEU A 149 20.75 -10.72 -2.64
C LEU A 149 21.26 -10.42 -4.05
N ILE A 150 22.53 -10.04 -4.19
CA ILE A 150 23.13 -9.73 -5.50
C ILE A 150 23.22 -10.99 -6.36
N LYS A 151 23.66 -12.11 -5.81
CA LYS A 151 23.90 -13.35 -6.58
C LYS A 151 22.63 -14.13 -6.87
N LYS A 152 21.70 -14.23 -5.90
CA LYS A 152 20.47 -15.03 -5.99
C LYS A 152 19.22 -14.20 -6.31
N GLY A 153 19.33 -12.87 -6.27
CA GLY A 153 18.22 -11.94 -6.50
C GLY A 153 17.19 -11.89 -5.37
N ILE A 154 17.32 -12.72 -4.33
CA ILE A 154 16.39 -12.80 -3.19
C ILE A 154 17.10 -13.22 -1.93
N HIS A 155 16.71 -12.65 -0.80
CA HIS A 155 17.07 -13.08 0.55
C HIS A 155 15.83 -13.15 1.45
N ASN A 156 15.62 -14.29 2.10
CA ASN A 156 14.50 -14.47 3.02
C ASN A 156 14.90 -14.04 4.44
N LEU A 157 14.40 -12.86 4.84
CA LEU A 157 14.64 -12.33 6.19
C LEU A 157 13.59 -12.90 7.16
N LYS A 158 14.05 -13.66 8.15
CA LYS A 158 13.19 -14.17 9.24
C LYS A 158 13.07 -13.13 10.35
N HIS A 159 11.86 -12.89 10.81
CA HIS A 159 11.57 -12.04 11.97
C HIS A 159 10.38 -12.64 12.74
N GLY A 160 10.64 -13.27 13.87
CA GLY A 160 9.66 -14.11 14.56
C GLY A 160 9.16 -15.22 13.65
N ASP A 161 7.85 -15.41 13.58
CA ASP A 161 7.19 -16.41 12.71
C ASP A 161 7.05 -15.94 11.24
N TYR A 162 7.51 -14.75 10.91
CA TYR A 162 7.37 -14.19 9.58
C TYR A 162 8.63 -14.34 8.75
N VAL A 163 8.45 -14.63 7.46
CA VAL A 163 9.52 -14.65 6.46
C VAL A 163 9.25 -13.56 5.44
N TYR A 164 10.16 -12.60 5.35
CA TYR A 164 10.08 -11.49 4.40
C TYR A 164 11.03 -11.75 3.22
N PRO A 165 10.51 -12.05 2.01
CA PRO A 165 11.33 -12.21 0.83
C PRO A 165 11.76 -10.81 0.34
N ILE A 166 13.01 -10.45 0.61
CA ILE A 166 13.61 -9.22 0.13
C ILE A 166 14.25 -9.49 -1.23
N THR A 167 13.97 -8.65 -2.21
CA THR A 167 14.53 -8.78 -3.57
C THR A 167 15.43 -7.59 -3.90
N HIS A 168 16.38 -7.83 -4.78
CA HIS A 168 17.24 -6.80 -5.36
C HIS A 168 16.52 -6.18 -6.58
N GLN A 169 15.63 -5.22 -6.34
CA GLN A 169 14.91 -4.47 -7.40
C GLN A 169 14.84 -2.99 -7.06
#